data_5385334223e93fd83dee4ba43a92a501
#
_entry.id   5385334223e93fd83dee4ba43a92a501
#
_cell.length_a   1.000
_cell.length_b   1.000
_cell.length_c   1.000
_cell.angle_alpha   90.00
_cell.angle_beta   90.00
_cell.angle_gamma   90.00
#
_symmetry.space_group_name_H-M   'P 1'
#
loop_
_entity.id
_entity.type
_entity.pdbx_description
1 polymer ?
#
loop_
_entity_poly.entity_id
_entity_poly.type
_entity_poly.pdbx_seq_one_letter_code
_entity_poly.pdbx_strand_id
1 'polypeptide(L)'
;MTLFCCKTLERRVEGRTLLGPLDLKIKPGLMTAILGHNGSGKSTLLKVLARQDCPDAGEVHFRGQPIKSWPIRDFARKLAWLPQNPTAAPGMTLRELVGLGRFPWHGLLGRRSVKDRIACEEAMELTGTTALADRLVDTLSGGERQRGWIAMLLAQGAEVMLLDEPVSALDIAHQIEVMELLRRLNRQRSLSVIMVLHDLNLAMGWCDEAVALHGGKLAAHCPIAGLHDPELLGELYGLEFETITWRDTRLAMPRRLFASEADVT
;
A
#
# COMPACT_ATOMS: atom_id res chain seq x y z
N MET A 1 -15.23 -1.91 14.28
CA MET A 1 -15.66 -1.22 13.03
C MET A 1 -14.82 -1.79 11.90
N THR A 2 -15.39 -2.04 10.71
CA THR A 2 -14.67 -2.61 9.56
C THR A 2 -14.43 -1.50 8.54
N LEU A 3 -13.20 -1.39 8.02
CA LEU A 3 -12.82 -0.44 6.97
C LEU A 3 -13.26 -0.94 5.61
N PHE A 4 -12.78 -2.13 5.22
CA PHE A 4 -13.22 -2.84 4.02
C PHE A 4 -13.83 -4.19 4.39
N CYS A 5 -14.89 -4.57 3.69
CA CYS A 5 -15.49 -5.89 3.75
C CYS A 5 -15.74 -6.38 2.32
N CYS A 6 -15.01 -7.39 1.91
CA CYS A 6 -15.23 -8.12 0.65
C CYS A 6 -16.00 -9.39 0.94
N LYS A 7 -17.00 -9.70 0.13
CA LYS A 7 -17.79 -10.92 0.20
C LYS A 7 -17.77 -11.61 -1.15
N THR A 8 -17.29 -12.84 -1.19
CA THR A 8 -17.16 -13.66 -2.40
C THR A 8 -16.60 -12.88 -3.59
N LEU A 9 -15.62 -11.99 -3.30
CA LEU A 9 -15.03 -11.11 -4.28
C LEU A 9 -14.31 -11.90 -5.37
N GLU A 10 -14.66 -11.69 -6.63
CA GLU A 10 -13.96 -12.25 -7.78
C GLU A 10 -13.60 -11.18 -8.81
N ARG A 11 -12.44 -11.36 -9.42
CA ARG A 11 -12.00 -10.58 -10.58
C ARG A 11 -11.43 -11.49 -11.65
N ARG A 12 -11.94 -11.37 -12.87
CA ARG A 12 -11.56 -12.16 -14.04
C ARG A 12 -11.04 -11.25 -15.16
N VAL A 13 -10.09 -11.74 -15.93
CA VAL A 13 -9.60 -11.08 -17.13
C VAL A 13 -9.46 -12.14 -18.21
N GLU A 14 -10.03 -11.90 -19.38
CA GLU A 14 -9.99 -12.84 -20.53
C GLU A 14 -10.40 -14.27 -20.15
N GLY A 15 -11.43 -14.42 -19.31
CA GLY A 15 -11.93 -15.71 -18.84
C GLY A 15 -11.10 -16.39 -17.74
N ARG A 16 -9.97 -15.82 -17.34
CA ARG A 16 -9.14 -16.33 -16.23
C ARG A 16 -9.46 -15.60 -14.93
N THR A 17 -9.67 -16.35 -13.86
CA THR A 17 -9.81 -15.77 -12.52
C THR A 17 -8.43 -15.30 -12.02
N LEU A 18 -8.27 -13.99 -11.85
CA LEU A 18 -7.07 -13.38 -11.27
C LEU A 18 -7.16 -13.25 -9.76
N LEU A 19 -8.39 -13.13 -9.23
CA LEU A 19 -8.65 -12.96 -7.81
C LEU A 19 -9.98 -13.59 -7.43
N GLY A 20 -10.00 -14.32 -6.33
CA GLY A 20 -11.20 -14.86 -5.70
C GLY A 20 -11.62 -16.27 -6.16
N PRO A 21 -12.80 -16.71 -5.64
CA PRO A 21 -13.61 -15.98 -4.66
C PRO A 21 -12.90 -15.82 -3.32
N LEU A 22 -12.99 -14.62 -2.72
CA LEU A 22 -12.41 -14.38 -1.40
C LEU A 22 -13.32 -13.53 -0.51
N ASP A 23 -13.27 -13.81 0.78
CA ASP A 23 -13.89 -13.03 1.85
C ASP A 23 -12.78 -12.36 2.67
N LEU A 24 -12.86 -11.04 2.85
CA LEU A 24 -11.82 -10.26 3.54
C LEU A 24 -12.44 -9.13 4.34
N LYS A 25 -11.95 -8.93 5.58
CA LYS A 25 -12.35 -7.81 6.43
C LYS A 25 -11.12 -7.08 6.96
N ILE A 26 -10.84 -5.89 6.49
CA ILE A 26 -9.72 -5.05 6.93
C ILE A 26 -10.23 -4.06 7.99
N LYS A 27 -9.45 -3.88 9.05
CA LYS A 27 -9.75 -2.95 10.15
C LYS A 27 -9.20 -1.55 9.85
N PRO A 28 -9.82 -0.48 10.37
CA PRO A 28 -9.27 0.88 10.25
C PRO A 28 -8.09 1.10 11.20
N GLY A 29 -7.23 2.07 10.86
CA GLY A 29 -6.14 2.56 11.71
C GLY A 29 -4.91 1.67 11.76
N LEU A 30 -4.87 0.58 11.00
CA LEU A 30 -3.74 -0.35 10.94
C LEU A 30 -2.89 -0.12 9.69
N MET A 31 -1.64 -0.57 9.78
CA MET A 31 -0.78 -0.82 8.62
C MET A 31 -0.93 -2.28 8.21
N THR A 32 -1.55 -2.51 7.05
CA THR A 32 -1.84 -3.85 6.51
C THR A 32 -0.92 -4.13 5.33
N ALA A 33 -0.15 -5.23 5.38
CA ALA A 33 0.62 -5.72 4.25
C ALA A 33 -0.22 -6.68 3.40
N ILE A 34 -0.22 -6.49 2.07
CA ILE A 34 -0.71 -7.50 1.13
C ILE A 34 0.51 -8.23 0.57
N LEU A 35 0.60 -9.54 0.82
CA LEU A 35 1.74 -10.39 0.53
C LEU A 35 1.37 -11.54 -0.42
N GLY A 36 2.38 -12.16 -1.02
CA GLY A 36 2.26 -13.30 -1.92
C GLY A 36 3.22 -13.20 -3.10
N HIS A 37 3.38 -14.29 -3.85
CA HIS A 37 4.24 -14.33 -5.04
C HIS A 37 3.73 -13.44 -6.18
N ASN A 38 4.54 -13.24 -7.22
CA ASN A 38 4.12 -12.50 -8.40
C ASN A 38 2.95 -13.20 -9.10
N GLY A 39 1.94 -12.42 -9.50
CA GLY A 39 0.72 -12.96 -10.10
C GLY A 39 -0.31 -13.50 -9.11
N SER A 40 -0.10 -13.40 -7.78
CA SER A 40 -1.07 -13.89 -6.78
C SER A 40 -2.32 -13.02 -6.61
N GLY A 41 -2.46 -11.90 -7.34
CA GLY A 41 -3.64 -11.04 -7.29
C GLY A 41 -3.52 -9.82 -6.37
N LYS A 42 -2.35 -9.53 -5.78
CA LYS A 42 -2.14 -8.40 -4.84
C LYS A 42 -2.57 -7.05 -5.40
N SER A 43 -2.00 -6.65 -6.53
CA SER A 43 -2.34 -5.37 -7.18
C SER A 43 -3.77 -5.35 -7.70
N THR A 44 -4.32 -6.52 -8.09
CA THR A 44 -5.72 -6.66 -8.48
C THR A 44 -6.64 -6.37 -7.29
N LEU A 45 -6.38 -6.98 -6.12
CA LEU A 45 -7.13 -6.69 -4.91
C LEU A 45 -7.06 -5.20 -4.59
N LEU A 46 -5.86 -4.63 -4.57
CA LEU A 46 -5.65 -3.23 -4.23
C LEU A 46 -6.38 -2.28 -5.19
N LYS A 47 -6.36 -2.56 -6.51
CA LYS A 47 -7.11 -1.80 -7.54
C LYS A 47 -8.63 -1.86 -7.34
N VAL A 48 -9.16 -3.02 -6.96
CA VAL A 48 -10.59 -3.17 -6.65
C VAL A 48 -10.95 -2.36 -5.42
N LEU A 49 -10.14 -2.40 -4.35
CA LEU A 49 -10.35 -1.57 -3.15
C LEU A 49 -10.23 -0.07 -3.44
N ALA A 50 -9.39 0.32 -4.40
CA ALA A 50 -9.22 1.71 -4.86
C ALA A 50 -10.32 2.17 -5.84
N ARG A 51 -11.27 1.31 -6.25
CA ARG A 51 -12.23 1.57 -7.33
C ARG A 51 -11.57 1.89 -8.68
N GLN A 52 -10.34 1.44 -8.89
CA GLN A 52 -9.65 1.52 -10.18
C GLN A 52 -10.05 0.36 -11.09
N ASP A 53 -10.58 -0.71 -10.48
CA ASP A 53 -11.13 -1.87 -11.18
C ASP A 53 -12.45 -2.29 -10.54
N CYS A 54 -13.29 -3.00 -11.32
CA CYS A 54 -14.60 -3.47 -10.86
C CYS A 54 -14.55 -4.99 -10.64
N PRO A 55 -15.12 -5.51 -9.54
CA PRO A 55 -15.30 -6.94 -9.38
C PRO A 55 -16.28 -7.49 -10.42
N ASP A 56 -16.01 -8.70 -10.92
CA ASP A 56 -16.92 -9.44 -11.81
C ASP A 56 -18.01 -10.17 -11.03
N ALA A 57 -17.71 -10.58 -9.77
CA ALA A 57 -18.67 -11.15 -8.84
C ALA A 57 -18.37 -10.74 -7.41
N GLY A 58 -19.35 -10.89 -6.53
CA GLY A 58 -19.26 -10.52 -5.12
C GLY A 58 -19.43 -9.03 -4.86
N GLU A 59 -19.17 -8.64 -3.63
CA GLU A 59 -19.40 -7.28 -3.14
C GLU A 59 -18.20 -6.74 -2.37
N VAL A 60 -17.95 -5.44 -2.52
CA VAL A 60 -16.98 -4.68 -1.72
C VAL A 60 -17.71 -3.56 -1.01
N HIS A 61 -17.59 -3.53 0.31
CA HIS A 61 -18.09 -2.46 1.16
C HIS A 61 -16.91 -1.67 1.74
N PHE A 62 -17.04 -0.36 1.70
CA PHE A 62 -16.15 0.58 2.38
C PHE A 62 -16.94 1.27 3.49
N ARG A 63 -16.49 1.13 4.75
CA ARG A 63 -17.20 1.65 5.94
C ARG A 63 -18.67 1.26 6.02
N GLY A 64 -18.97 0.01 5.68
CA GLY A 64 -20.32 -0.55 5.73
C GLY A 64 -21.24 -0.19 4.56
N GLN A 65 -20.78 0.65 3.61
CA GLN A 65 -21.55 1.00 2.40
C GLN A 65 -20.93 0.34 1.17
N PRO A 66 -21.74 -0.14 0.20
CA PRO A 66 -21.22 -0.66 -1.06
C PRO A 66 -20.28 0.37 -1.71
N ILE A 67 -19.09 -0.05 -2.12
CA ILE A 67 -18.08 0.88 -2.64
C ILE A 67 -18.56 1.62 -3.89
N LYS A 68 -19.43 0.99 -4.68
CA LYS A 68 -20.04 1.57 -5.89
C LYS A 68 -21.04 2.71 -5.59
N SER A 69 -21.63 2.73 -4.40
CA SER A 69 -22.64 3.74 -4.00
C SER A 69 -22.00 5.07 -3.55
N TRP A 70 -20.71 5.09 -3.28
CA TRP A 70 -20.02 6.31 -2.89
C TRP A 70 -19.93 7.30 -4.06
N PRO A 71 -20.31 8.58 -3.88
CA PRO A 71 -20.00 9.62 -4.85
C PRO A 71 -18.48 9.68 -5.09
N ILE A 72 -18.05 9.81 -6.34
CA ILE A 72 -16.63 9.73 -6.72
C ILE A 72 -15.75 10.69 -5.91
N ARG A 73 -16.20 11.94 -5.75
CA ARG A 73 -15.45 12.96 -5.00
C ARG A 73 -15.37 12.66 -3.50
N ASP A 74 -16.47 12.16 -2.92
CA ASP A 74 -16.50 11.86 -1.49
C ASP A 74 -15.63 10.64 -1.17
N PHE A 75 -15.65 9.63 -2.05
CA PHE A 75 -14.74 8.50 -1.96
C PHE A 75 -13.27 8.96 -2.08
N ALA A 76 -12.95 9.80 -3.06
CA ALA A 76 -11.60 10.35 -3.24
C ALA A 76 -11.14 11.26 -2.09
N ARG A 77 -12.05 11.86 -1.30
CA ARG A 77 -11.70 12.57 -0.06
C ARG A 77 -11.39 11.64 1.11
N LYS A 78 -11.78 10.37 1.03
CA LYS A 78 -11.60 9.37 2.09
C LYS A 78 -10.45 8.41 1.82
N LEU A 79 -10.15 8.17 0.55
CA LEU A 79 -9.18 7.18 0.13
C LEU A 79 -8.23 7.77 -0.91
N ALA A 80 -6.95 7.67 -0.63
CA ALA A 80 -5.86 8.01 -1.54
C ALA A 80 -5.22 6.74 -2.11
N TRP A 81 -4.83 6.77 -3.37
CA TRP A 81 -4.28 5.64 -4.10
C TRP A 81 -2.96 6.01 -4.78
N LEU A 82 -1.92 5.20 -4.56
CA LEU A 82 -0.66 5.27 -5.28
C LEU A 82 -0.45 3.97 -6.06
N PRO A 83 -0.46 3.98 -7.40
CA PRO A 83 -0.13 2.82 -8.21
C PRO A 83 1.37 2.52 -8.16
N GLN A 84 1.75 1.30 -8.54
CA GLN A 84 3.15 0.86 -8.63
C GLN A 84 4.01 1.78 -9.52
N ASN A 85 3.45 2.20 -10.65
CA ASN A 85 4.07 3.17 -11.56
C ASN A 85 3.17 4.41 -11.65
N PRO A 86 3.40 5.43 -10.79
CA PRO A 86 2.67 6.67 -10.90
C PRO A 86 2.93 7.35 -12.25
N THR A 87 1.90 7.96 -12.81
CA THR A 87 2.04 8.70 -14.08
C THR A 87 3.17 9.74 -13.94
N ALA A 88 4.10 9.75 -14.88
CA ALA A 88 5.16 10.75 -14.90
C ALA A 88 4.56 12.16 -14.81
N ALA A 89 5.22 13.04 -14.07
CA ALA A 89 4.84 14.45 -13.90
C ALA A 89 5.88 15.37 -14.59
N PRO A 90 6.10 15.24 -15.91
CA PRO A 90 7.17 15.95 -16.60
C PRO A 90 6.94 17.47 -16.52
N GLY A 91 8.01 18.19 -16.18
CA GLY A 91 7.98 19.66 -16.08
C GLY A 91 7.20 20.21 -14.91
N MET A 92 6.66 19.39 -14.02
CA MET A 92 6.01 19.83 -12.78
C MET A 92 7.02 20.02 -11.65
N THR A 93 6.85 21.09 -10.88
CA THR A 93 7.51 21.21 -9.58
C THR A 93 6.87 20.29 -8.55
N LEU A 94 7.60 19.97 -7.48
CA LEU A 94 7.06 19.17 -6.39
C LEU A 94 5.82 19.80 -5.76
N ARG A 95 5.80 21.14 -5.60
CA ARG A 95 4.64 21.90 -5.11
C ARG A 95 3.41 21.71 -5.99
N GLU A 96 3.59 21.71 -7.30
CA GLU A 96 2.49 21.47 -8.25
C GLU A 96 1.98 20.04 -8.15
N LEU A 97 2.87 19.04 -8.07
CA LEU A 97 2.52 17.65 -7.84
C LEU A 97 1.70 17.49 -6.57
N VAL A 98 2.19 17.99 -5.42
CA VAL A 98 1.48 17.91 -4.14
C VAL A 98 0.10 18.59 -4.23
N GLY A 99 0.03 19.70 -4.98
CA GLY A 99 -1.22 20.41 -5.24
C GLY A 99 -2.28 19.60 -5.98
N LEU A 100 -1.90 18.56 -6.76
CA LEU A 100 -2.86 17.64 -7.39
C LEU A 100 -3.69 16.86 -6.37
N GLY A 101 -3.12 16.58 -5.19
CA GLY A 101 -3.84 15.94 -4.10
C GLY A 101 -5.10 16.68 -3.67
N ARG A 102 -5.19 18.00 -3.92
CA ARG A 102 -6.38 18.80 -3.58
C ARG A 102 -7.51 18.75 -4.61
N PHE A 103 -7.30 18.04 -5.74
CA PHE A 103 -8.30 17.94 -6.80
C PHE A 103 -9.71 17.47 -6.34
N PRO A 104 -9.88 16.51 -5.42
CA PRO A 104 -11.19 16.10 -4.91
C PRO A 104 -11.96 17.22 -4.20
N TRP A 105 -11.27 18.27 -3.75
CA TRP A 105 -11.88 19.36 -2.98
C TRP A 105 -12.42 20.50 -3.84
N HIS A 106 -11.74 20.84 -4.92
CA HIS A 106 -12.15 21.94 -5.79
C HIS A 106 -12.51 21.54 -7.23
N GLY A 107 -12.09 20.34 -7.68
CA GLY A 107 -12.32 19.89 -9.06
C GLY A 107 -11.50 20.66 -10.10
N LEU A 108 -11.82 20.42 -11.39
CA LEU A 108 -11.03 20.94 -12.52
C LEU A 108 -11.07 22.46 -12.67
N LEU A 109 -12.24 23.08 -12.39
CA LEU A 109 -12.48 24.52 -12.58
C LEU A 109 -12.41 25.31 -11.26
N GLY A 110 -12.17 24.64 -10.14
CA GLY A 110 -12.10 25.27 -8.84
C GLY A 110 -10.78 26.00 -8.62
N ARG A 111 -10.84 27.19 -8.02
CA ARG A 111 -9.63 27.89 -7.58
C ARG A 111 -9.10 27.27 -6.28
N ARG A 112 -7.78 27.12 -6.19
CA ARG A 112 -7.12 26.73 -4.94
C ARG A 112 -7.40 27.74 -3.85
N SER A 113 -7.90 27.27 -2.72
CA SER A 113 -8.17 28.10 -1.55
C SER A 113 -6.91 28.22 -0.66
N VAL A 114 -6.97 29.13 0.32
CA VAL A 114 -5.94 29.22 1.36
C VAL A 114 -5.81 27.88 2.13
N LYS A 115 -6.94 27.20 2.37
CA LYS A 115 -6.96 25.87 3.01
C LYS A 115 -6.21 24.81 2.20
N ASP A 116 -6.31 24.85 0.87
CA ASP A 116 -5.60 23.93 0.00
C ASP A 116 -4.09 24.17 0.04
N ARG A 117 -3.66 25.43 0.10
CA ARG A 117 -2.25 25.79 0.24
C ARG A 117 -1.70 25.29 1.57
N ILE A 118 -2.38 25.55 2.68
CA ILE A 118 -1.98 25.08 4.01
C ILE A 118 -1.86 23.55 4.02
N ALA A 119 -2.83 22.82 3.48
CA ALA A 119 -2.79 21.36 3.43
C ALA A 119 -1.60 20.82 2.61
N CYS A 120 -1.20 21.50 1.52
CA CYS A 120 -0.02 21.14 0.75
C CYS A 120 1.28 21.44 1.51
N GLU A 121 1.37 22.60 2.18
CA GLU A 121 2.53 22.99 2.99
C GLU A 121 2.74 22.00 4.16
N GLU A 122 1.68 21.68 4.91
CA GLU A 122 1.71 20.67 5.97
C GLU A 122 2.12 19.28 5.45
N ALA A 123 1.62 18.88 4.29
CA ALA A 123 1.97 17.60 3.70
C ALA A 123 3.46 17.54 3.32
N MET A 124 4.01 18.59 2.75
CA MET A 124 5.43 18.70 2.43
C MET A 124 6.31 18.72 3.68
N GLU A 125 5.88 19.41 4.74
CA GLU A 125 6.58 19.43 6.02
C GLU A 125 6.64 18.03 6.64
N LEU A 126 5.49 17.33 6.72
CA LEU A 126 5.39 15.98 7.27
C LEU A 126 6.26 14.95 6.54
N THR A 127 6.45 15.12 5.24
CA THR A 127 7.27 14.23 4.40
C THR A 127 8.72 14.68 4.27
N GLY A 128 9.09 15.83 4.87
CA GLY A 128 10.45 16.38 4.79
C GLY A 128 10.81 16.84 3.37
N THR A 129 9.82 17.29 2.58
CA THR A 129 10.02 17.68 1.17
C THR A 129 9.90 19.19 0.92
N THR A 130 9.72 19.99 1.96
CA THR A 130 9.54 21.45 1.85
C THR A 130 10.68 22.14 1.09
N ALA A 131 11.93 21.76 1.37
CA ALA A 131 13.11 22.32 0.69
C ALA A 131 13.18 21.97 -0.81
N LEU A 132 12.41 20.99 -1.25
CA LEU A 132 12.36 20.50 -2.63
C LEU A 132 11.17 21.06 -3.40
N ALA A 133 10.32 21.89 -2.77
CA ALA A 133 9.02 22.32 -3.27
C ALA A 133 9.06 22.89 -4.69
N ASP A 134 10.08 23.66 -5.01
CA ASP A 134 10.21 24.37 -6.30
C ASP A 134 11.15 23.63 -7.28
N ARG A 135 11.66 22.42 -6.92
CA ARG A 135 12.41 21.54 -7.82
C ARG A 135 11.47 20.78 -8.74
N LEU A 136 11.91 20.51 -9.94
CA LEU A 136 11.20 19.65 -10.89
C LEU A 136 11.22 18.22 -10.39
N VAL A 137 10.07 17.54 -10.45
CA VAL A 137 9.90 16.14 -9.99
C VAL A 137 10.87 15.18 -10.69
N ASP A 138 11.15 15.44 -11.96
CA ASP A 138 12.06 14.61 -12.77
C ASP A 138 13.53 14.70 -12.31
N THR A 139 13.89 15.76 -11.56
CA THR A 139 15.25 15.97 -11.05
C THR A 139 15.47 15.44 -9.64
N LEU A 140 14.42 14.89 -9.03
CA LEU A 140 14.47 14.33 -7.69
C LEU A 140 15.06 12.90 -7.71
N SER A 141 15.77 12.54 -6.64
CA SER A 141 16.16 11.15 -6.39
C SER A 141 14.91 10.26 -6.23
N GLY A 142 15.08 8.95 -6.33
CA GLY A 142 13.98 7.99 -6.14
C GLY A 142 13.25 8.17 -4.80
N GLY A 143 14.01 8.29 -3.70
CA GLY A 143 13.45 8.50 -2.36
C GLY A 143 12.78 9.86 -2.19
N GLU A 144 13.39 10.95 -2.70
CA GLU A 144 12.77 12.29 -2.69
C GLU A 144 11.46 12.30 -3.47
N ARG A 145 11.46 11.70 -4.65
CA ARG A 145 10.27 11.59 -5.49
C ARG A 145 9.18 10.76 -4.83
N GLN A 146 9.53 9.64 -4.18
CA GLN A 146 8.57 8.81 -3.44
C GLN A 146 7.93 9.57 -2.27
N ARG A 147 8.74 10.31 -1.47
CA ARG A 147 8.19 11.17 -0.42
C ARG A 147 7.30 12.27 -1.00
N GLY A 148 7.60 12.77 -2.20
CA GLY A 148 6.75 13.72 -2.91
C GLY A 148 5.39 13.13 -3.28
N TRP A 149 5.33 11.90 -3.78
CA TRP A 149 4.06 11.21 -4.03
C TRP A 149 3.26 10.99 -2.75
N ILE A 150 3.93 10.61 -1.65
CA ILE A 150 3.27 10.49 -0.34
C ILE A 150 2.74 11.85 0.13
N ALA A 151 3.48 12.95 -0.08
CA ALA A 151 3.02 14.29 0.23
C ALA A 151 1.74 14.65 -0.55
N MET A 152 1.65 14.29 -1.83
CA MET A 152 0.44 14.49 -2.63
C MET A 152 -0.76 13.74 -2.04
N LEU A 153 -0.57 12.47 -1.63
CA LEU A 153 -1.63 11.68 -0.99
C LEU A 153 -2.04 12.27 0.37
N LEU A 154 -1.09 12.78 1.15
CA LEU A 154 -1.37 13.47 2.42
C LEU A 154 -2.14 14.77 2.21
N ALA A 155 -1.74 15.57 1.21
CA ALA A 155 -2.45 16.79 0.87
C ALA A 155 -3.90 16.53 0.47
N GLN A 156 -4.22 15.34 -0.07
CA GLN A 156 -5.60 14.94 -0.35
C GLN A 156 -6.44 14.89 0.93
N GLY A 157 -5.84 14.66 2.11
CA GLY A 157 -6.53 14.61 3.39
C GLY A 157 -7.34 13.33 3.59
N ALA A 158 -6.95 12.25 2.92
CA ALA A 158 -7.60 10.95 3.02
C ALA A 158 -7.30 10.27 4.37
N GLU A 159 -8.23 9.42 4.81
CA GLU A 159 -8.12 8.62 6.03
C GLU A 159 -7.54 7.23 5.76
N VAL A 160 -7.45 6.87 4.48
CA VAL A 160 -6.92 5.60 3.98
C VAL A 160 -5.94 5.86 2.86
N MET A 161 -4.77 5.23 2.93
CA MET A 161 -3.81 5.14 1.82
C MET A 161 -3.71 3.71 1.33
N LEU A 162 -3.90 3.52 0.03
CA LEU A 162 -3.62 2.28 -0.68
C LEU A 162 -2.34 2.50 -1.50
N LEU A 163 -1.33 1.67 -1.28
CA LEU A 163 -0.01 1.84 -1.88
C LEU A 163 0.42 0.54 -2.59
N ASP A 164 0.60 0.60 -3.89
CA ASP A 164 1.05 -0.56 -4.68
C ASP A 164 2.57 -0.53 -4.82
N GLU A 165 3.27 -1.36 -4.06
CA GLU A 165 4.74 -1.48 -4.03
C GLU A 165 5.48 -0.14 -3.77
N PRO A 166 5.16 0.58 -2.70
CA PRO A 166 5.66 1.95 -2.51
C PRO A 166 7.18 2.06 -2.30
N VAL A 167 7.88 0.96 -2.11
CA VAL A 167 9.32 0.94 -1.80
C VAL A 167 10.15 0.06 -2.73
N SER A 168 9.53 -0.61 -3.72
CA SER A 168 10.20 -1.62 -4.55
C SER A 168 11.37 -1.09 -5.40
N ALA A 169 11.34 0.18 -5.78
CA ALA A 169 12.37 0.82 -6.61
C ALA A 169 13.41 1.63 -5.81
N LEU A 170 13.42 1.49 -4.48
CA LEU A 170 14.29 2.24 -3.58
C LEU A 170 15.41 1.35 -3.03
N ASP A 171 16.56 1.94 -2.72
CA ASP A 171 17.58 1.29 -1.92
C ASP A 171 17.11 1.11 -0.46
N ILE A 172 17.80 0.26 0.29
CA ILE A 172 17.43 -0.13 1.65
C ILE A 172 17.25 1.08 2.58
N ALA A 173 18.13 2.08 2.51
CA ALA A 173 18.05 3.25 3.37
C ALA A 173 16.77 4.05 3.10
N HIS A 174 16.45 4.32 1.85
CA HIS A 174 15.23 5.02 1.46
C HIS A 174 13.96 4.19 1.71
N GLN A 175 14.01 2.84 1.60
CA GLN A 175 12.91 1.98 2.00
C GLN A 175 12.56 2.18 3.47
N ILE A 176 13.56 2.15 4.36
CA ILE A 176 13.37 2.35 5.80
C ILE A 176 12.79 3.74 6.08
N GLU A 177 13.35 4.80 5.48
CA GLU A 177 12.83 6.17 5.64
C GLU A 177 11.34 6.29 5.28
N VAL A 178 10.92 5.66 4.16
CA VAL A 178 9.52 5.66 3.73
C VAL A 178 8.65 4.88 4.70
N MET A 179 9.11 3.72 5.18
CA MET A 179 8.34 2.92 6.15
C MET A 179 8.21 3.62 7.50
N GLU A 180 9.28 4.27 7.97
CA GLU A 180 9.24 5.14 9.18
C GLU A 180 8.24 6.28 9.02
N LEU A 181 8.26 6.96 7.88
CA LEU A 181 7.32 8.02 7.57
C LEU A 181 5.88 7.50 7.62
N LEU A 182 5.56 6.39 6.93
CA LEU A 182 4.22 5.81 6.91
C LEU A 182 3.78 5.37 8.31
N ARG A 183 4.68 4.77 9.11
CA ARG A 183 4.39 4.36 10.49
C ARG A 183 4.13 5.55 11.40
N ARG A 184 4.91 6.62 11.27
CA ARG A 184 4.69 7.87 12.00
C ARG A 184 3.32 8.48 11.66
N LEU A 185 2.97 8.55 10.38
CA LEU A 185 1.69 9.07 9.92
C LEU A 185 0.51 8.21 10.39
N ASN A 186 0.64 6.88 10.33
CA ASN A 186 -0.35 5.95 10.85
C ASN A 186 -0.64 6.24 12.34
N ARG A 187 0.41 6.35 13.16
CA ARG A 187 0.26 6.58 14.61
C ARG A 187 -0.28 7.97 14.94
N GLN A 188 0.23 9.01 14.29
CA GLN A 188 -0.13 10.40 14.61
C GLN A 188 -1.52 10.80 14.12
N ARG A 189 -1.98 10.22 13.00
CA ARG A 189 -3.23 10.61 12.33
C ARG A 189 -4.28 9.50 12.30
N SER A 190 -4.03 8.35 12.95
CA SER A 190 -4.87 7.15 12.83
C SER A 190 -5.13 6.75 11.36
N LEU A 191 -4.16 7.01 10.49
CA LEU A 191 -4.23 6.74 9.06
C LEU A 191 -4.21 5.24 8.82
N SER A 192 -5.18 4.71 8.10
CA SER A 192 -5.14 3.32 7.64
C SER A 192 -4.21 3.23 6.43
N VAL A 193 -3.22 2.36 6.46
CA VAL A 193 -2.29 2.16 5.33
C VAL A 193 -2.37 0.71 4.90
N ILE A 194 -2.75 0.46 3.65
CA ILE A 194 -2.80 -0.88 3.06
C ILE A 194 -1.81 -0.86 1.90
N MET A 195 -0.81 -1.72 1.95
CA MET A 195 0.26 -1.70 0.96
C MET A 195 0.65 -3.08 0.47
N VAL A 196 0.97 -3.18 -0.80
CA VAL A 196 1.62 -4.36 -1.38
C VAL A 196 3.11 -4.30 -1.05
N LEU A 197 3.64 -5.36 -0.46
CA LEU A 197 5.06 -5.52 -0.18
C LEU A 197 5.56 -6.86 -0.74
N HIS A 198 6.85 -6.90 -1.13
CA HIS A 198 7.53 -8.12 -1.55
C HIS A 198 8.45 -8.66 -0.45
N ASP A 199 9.02 -7.79 0.36
CA ASP A 199 9.91 -8.16 1.45
C ASP A 199 9.10 -8.54 2.70
N LEU A 200 9.20 -9.81 3.09
CA LEU A 200 8.54 -10.36 4.28
C LEU A 200 9.05 -9.71 5.56
N ASN A 201 10.36 -9.52 5.68
CA ASN A 201 10.96 -8.98 6.88
C ASN A 201 10.63 -7.50 7.04
N LEU A 202 10.52 -6.78 5.92
CA LEU A 202 10.02 -5.41 5.93
C LEU A 202 8.56 -5.35 6.40
N ALA A 203 7.70 -6.26 5.91
CA ALA A 203 6.32 -6.35 6.39
C ALA A 203 6.24 -6.69 7.88
N MET A 204 7.00 -7.68 8.35
CA MET A 204 7.07 -8.09 9.75
C MET A 204 7.55 -6.98 10.68
N GLY A 205 8.49 -6.15 10.21
CA GLY A 205 9.04 -5.05 11.00
C GLY A 205 8.12 -3.84 11.13
N TRP A 206 7.21 -3.62 10.16
CA TRP A 206 6.50 -2.35 10.07
C TRP A 206 4.96 -2.45 10.09
N CYS A 207 4.37 -3.59 9.69
CA CYS A 207 2.92 -3.74 9.59
C CYS A 207 2.31 -4.32 10.87
N ASP A 208 0.99 -4.15 11.02
CA ASP A 208 0.22 -4.67 12.16
C ASP A 208 -0.45 -5.99 11.80
N GLU A 209 -0.86 -6.15 10.53
CA GLU A 209 -1.52 -7.35 10.02
C GLU A 209 -1.08 -7.65 8.58
N ALA A 210 -1.30 -8.88 8.16
CA ALA A 210 -1.02 -9.34 6.81
C ALA A 210 -2.23 -10.00 6.15
N VAL A 211 -2.41 -9.68 4.87
CA VAL A 211 -3.31 -10.36 3.95
C VAL A 211 -2.44 -11.11 2.94
N ALA A 212 -2.37 -12.40 3.03
CA ALA A 212 -1.54 -13.24 2.19
C ALA A 212 -2.37 -13.88 1.08
N LEU A 213 -1.94 -13.71 -0.18
CA LEU A 213 -2.59 -14.23 -1.37
C LEU A 213 -1.73 -15.28 -2.06
N HIS A 214 -2.35 -16.40 -2.43
CA HIS A 214 -1.74 -17.43 -3.25
C HIS A 214 -2.68 -17.86 -4.37
N GLY A 215 -2.22 -17.85 -5.63
CA GLY A 215 -3.03 -18.25 -6.79
C GLY A 215 -4.38 -17.53 -6.92
N GLY A 216 -4.43 -16.24 -6.57
CA GLY A 216 -5.67 -15.44 -6.61
C GLY A 216 -6.61 -15.65 -5.41
N LYS A 217 -6.27 -16.50 -4.47
CA LYS A 217 -7.10 -16.81 -3.28
C LYS A 217 -6.48 -16.24 -2.02
N LEU A 218 -7.32 -16.02 -1.00
CA LEU A 218 -6.87 -15.66 0.34
C LEU A 218 -6.29 -16.92 1.00
N ALA A 219 -4.97 -16.94 1.19
CA ALA A 219 -4.28 -18.01 1.91
C ALA A 219 -4.31 -17.76 3.43
N ALA A 220 -4.07 -16.50 3.85
CA ALA A 220 -4.16 -16.13 5.26
C ALA A 220 -4.54 -14.66 5.43
N HIS A 221 -5.21 -14.35 6.54
CA HIS A 221 -5.40 -13.01 7.06
C HIS A 221 -5.17 -13.06 8.57
N CYS A 222 -4.07 -12.53 9.03
CA CYS A 222 -3.62 -12.67 10.41
C CYS A 222 -2.92 -11.40 10.93
N PRO A 223 -2.82 -11.23 12.26
CA PRO A 223 -1.85 -10.31 12.84
C PRO A 223 -0.46 -10.62 12.29
N ILE A 224 0.40 -9.60 12.20
CA ILE A 224 1.73 -9.77 11.58
C ILE A 224 2.56 -10.88 12.22
N ALA A 225 2.37 -11.14 13.51
CA ALA A 225 3.02 -12.24 14.21
C ALA A 225 2.67 -13.64 13.65
N GLY A 226 1.54 -13.79 12.95
CA GLY A 226 1.16 -15.03 12.29
C GLY A 226 2.03 -15.38 11.08
N LEU A 227 2.75 -14.41 10.51
CA LEU A 227 3.70 -14.65 9.42
C LEU A 227 5.00 -15.33 9.88
N HIS A 228 5.18 -15.55 11.19
CA HIS A 228 6.33 -16.31 11.69
C HIS A 228 6.14 -17.83 11.57
N ASP A 229 5.01 -18.30 11.02
CA ASP A 229 4.74 -19.69 10.75
C ASP A 229 5.46 -20.12 9.45
N PRO A 230 6.49 -21.02 9.53
CA PRO A 230 7.23 -21.46 8.37
C PRO A 230 6.36 -22.27 7.38
N GLU A 231 5.34 -22.98 7.85
CA GLU A 231 4.43 -23.77 7.00
C GLU A 231 3.61 -22.82 6.12
N LEU A 232 3.02 -21.77 6.71
CA LEU A 232 2.30 -20.74 5.97
C LEU A 232 3.20 -20.07 4.92
N LEU A 233 4.44 -19.73 5.28
CA LEU A 233 5.39 -19.13 4.35
C LEU A 233 5.77 -20.10 3.23
N GLY A 234 5.91 -21.38 3.56
CA GLY A 234 6.16 -22.45 2.59
C GLY A 234 5.05 -22.55 1.55
N GLU A 235 3.80 -22.53 1.98
CA GLU A 235 2.63 -22.54 1.10
C GLU A 235 2.56 -21.29 0.21
N LEU A 236 2.87 -20.11 0.77
CA LEU A 236 2.81 -18.86 0.04
C LEU A 236 3.86 -18.69 -1.05
N TYR A 237 5.08 -19.15 -0.80
CA TYR A 237 6.23 -18.87 -1.67
C TYR A 237 6.81 -20.12 -2.36
N GLY A 238 6.34 -21.32 -2.01
CA GLY A 238 6.85 -22.58 -2.57
C GLY A 238 8.30 -22.90 -2.15
N LEU A 239 8.74 -22.38 -1.00
CA LEU A 239 10.08 -22.56 -0.45
C LEU A 239 9.99 -22.94 1.03
N GLU A 240 10.95 -23.71 1.51
CA GLU A 240 11.08 -23.96 2.95
C GLU A 240 11.63 -22.72 3.65
N PHE A 241 11.00 -22.35 4.75
CA PHE A 241 11.40 -21.22 5.59
C PHE A 241 11.80 -21.68 6.97
N GLU A 242 12.69 -20.92 7.58
CA GLU A 242 12.99 -20.96 9.00
C GLU A 242 12.74 -19.60 9.61
N THR A 243 12.28 -19.59 10.86
CA THR A 243 12.17 -18.36 11.63
C THR A 243 13.34 -18.28 12.58
N ILE A 244 14.17 -17.27 12.42
CA ILE A 244 15.29 -17.00 13.32
C ILE A 244 14.96 -15.81 14.20
N THR A 245 15.41 -15.87 15.47
CA THR A 245 15.29 -14.76 16.39
C THR A 245 16.62 -14.01 16.42
N TRP A 246 16.58 -12.74 16.01
CA TRP A 246 17.70 -11.81 16.11
C TRP A 246 17.35 -10.72 17.11
N ARG A 247 18.00 -10.71 18.30
CA ARG A 247 17.61 -9.87 19.44
C ARG A 247 16.11 -10.12 19.76
N ASP A 248 15.28 -9.07 19.74
CA ASP A 248 13.84 -9.14 20.01
C ASP A 248 12.98 -9.25 18.75
N THR A 249 13.60 -9.45 17.57
CA THR A 249 12.91 -9.49 16.26
C THR A 249 13.00 -10.89 15.69
N ARG A 250 11.87 -11.39 15.17
CA ARG A 250 11.82 -12.63 14.41
C ARG A 250 11.93 -12.30 12.91
N LEU A 251 12.77 -13.05 12.21
CA LEU A 251 13.02 -12.93 10.78
C LEU A 251 12.67 -14.23 10.08
N ALA A 252 12.05 -14.13 8.92
CA ALA A 252 11.80 -15.26 8.05
C ALA A 252 12.96 -15.42 7.06
N MET A 253 13.57 -16.61 7.04
CA MET A 253 14.74 -16.90 6.20
C MET A 253 14.45 -18.15 5.35
N PRO A 254 14.57 -18.04 4.01
CA PRO A 254 14.50 -19.22 3.15
C PRO A 254 15.69 -20.16 3.41
N ARG A 255 15.43 -21.42 3.67
CA ARG A 255 16.47 -22.44 3.97
C ARG A 255 17.55 -22.54 2.89
N ARG A 256 17.16 -22.44 1.61
CA ARG A 256 18.09 -22.57 0.47
C ARG A 256 19.16 -21.48 0.38
N LEU A 257 19.01 -20.36 1.10
CA LEU A 257 20.05 -19.32 1.13
C LEU A 257 21.29 -19.72 1.92
N PHE A 258 21.17 -20.74 2.79
CA PHE A 258 22.24 -21.17 3.69
C PHE A 258 22.51 -22.67 3.63
N ALA A 259 21.92 -23.37 2.65
CA ALA A 259 22.23 -24.78 2.42
C ALA A 259 23.72 -24.90 2.08
N SER A 260 24.47 -25.68 2.86
CA SER A 260 25.82 -26.05 2.52
C SER A 260 25.79 -26.95 1.27
N GLU A 261 26.90 -27.03 0.50
CA GLU A 261 26.99 -27.91 -0.67
C GLU A 261 26.67 -29.40 -0.34
N ALA A 262 26.70 -29.77 0.93
CA ALA A 262 26.34 -31.11 1.43
C ALA A 262 24.82 -31.41 1.42
N ASP A 263 23.95 -30.37 1.36
CA ASP A 263 22.48 -30.52 1.40
C ASP A 263 21.84 -30.52 -0.01
N VAL A 264 22.64 -30.55 -1.07
CA VAL A 264 22.21 -30.46 -2.50
C VAL A 264 22.34 -31.79 -3.23
N THR A 265 22.53 -32.93 -2.53
CA THR A 265 22.55 -34.27 -3.13
C THR A 265 21.23 -35.00 -2.96
#